data_a3cecaa86597ada52d60df12adb499cd
#
_entry.id   a3cecaa86597ada52d60df12adb499cd
#
_cell.length_a   1.000
_cell.length_b   1.000
_cell.length_c   1.000
_cell.angle_alpha   90.00
_cell.angle_beta   90.00
_cell.angle_gamma   90.00
#
_symmetry.space_group_name_H-M   'P 1'
#
loop_
_entity.id
_entity.type
_entity.pdbx_description
1 polymer ?
#
loop_
_entity_poly.entity_id
_entity_poly.type
_entity_poly.pdbx_seq_one_letter_code
_entity_poly.pdbx_strand_id
1 'polypeptide(L)'
;ISDKELTDYVPLQKENKDIKIITQYDMYSLDLNSVSNNKAIGLLKVDFLGLRNLTILENALSYLLITNKLKIDIHDIKLDDPKTFELISSGKTIGVFQLESLGMQRLAKDLKPNKLSDIIAMVALFRPGPMDLIPMFLKGKLDPKKIKYLHKDLEPVLIETYGVLVFQEQIMEIAHKMAGYSMSEADNLRLAMGKKKKVLMKIEKEKFVSGCIKNNYSKKIAESLFNFIEKFAAY
;
A
#
# COMPACT_ATOMS: atom_id res chain seq x y z
N ILE A 1 4.28 -4.52 -21.26
CA ILE A 1 5.60 -3.92 -21.52
C ILE A 1 6.56 -5.04 -21.88
N SER A 2 7.38 -4.82 -22.86
CA SER A 2 8.43 -5.72 -23.35
C SER A 2 9.70 -4.92 -23.63
N ASP A 3 10.83 -5.62 -23.73
CA ASP A 3 12.15 -5.07 -24.11
C ASP A 3 12.30 -4.91 -25.64
N LYS A 4 11.39 -5.53 -26.43
CA LYS A 4 11.30 -5.42 -27.88
C LYS A 4 9.86 -5.09 -28.30
N GLU A 5 9.60 -5.02 -29.60
CA GLU A 5 8.24 -4.85 -30.10
C GLU A 5 7.33 -6.01 -29.67
N LEU A 6 6.10 -5.70 -29.27
CA LEU A 6 5.15 -6.74 -28.81
C LEU A 6 4.89 -7.80 -29.88
N THR A 7 5.01 -7.45 -31.16
CA THR A 7 4.87 -8.37 -32.30
C THR A 7 5.93 -9.48 -32.34
N ASP A 8 7.08 -9.28 -31.68
CA ASP A 8 8.10 -10.33 -31.54
C ASP A 8 7.70 -11.43 -30.56
N TYR A 9 6.72 -11.13 -29.68
CA TYR A 9 6.26 -12.04 -28.63
C TYR A 9 4.87 -12.60 -28.87
N VAL A 10 3.95 -11.76 -29.41
CA VAL A 10 2.54 -12.10 -29.54
C VAL A 10 1.92 -11.47 -30.79
N PRO A 11 0.98 -12.15 -31.44
CA PRO A 11 0.21 -11.55 -32.51
C PRO A 11 -0.72 -10.48 -31.96
N LEU A 12 -0.88 -9.40 -32.72
CA LEU A 12 -1.77 -8.29 -32.42
C LEU A 12 -2.99 -8.30 -33.32
N GLN A 13 -4.08 -7.71 -32.86
CA GLN A 13 -5.30 -7.50 -33.64
C GLN A 13 -5.95 -6.15 -33.29
N LYS A 14 -6.81 -5.67 -34.18
CA LYS A 14 -7.71 -4.54 -33.88
C LYS A 14 -8.96 -5.07 -33.18
N GLU A 15 -9.39 -4.37 -32.16
CA GLU A 15 -10.69 -4.65 -31.56
C GLU A 15 -11.82 -4.23 -32.50
N ASN A 16 -12.86 -5.07 -32.63
CA ASN A 16 -13.92 -4.90 -33.63
C ASN A 16 -14.76 -3.61 -33.47
N LYS A 17 -14.72 -2.95 -32.32
CA LYS A 17 -15.52 -1.75 -31.99
C LYS A 17 -14.73 -0.49 -31.78
N ASP A 18 -13.44 -0.60 -31.58
CA ASP A 18 -12.54 0.51 -31.24
C ASP A 18 -11.28 0.48 -32.10
N ILE A 19 -10.61 1.63 -32.21
CA ILE A 19 -9.31 1.77 -32.91
C ILE A 19 -8.16 1.12 -32.10
N LYS A 20 -8.48 0.44 -31.00
CA LYS A 20 -7.48 -0.13 -30.11
C LYS A 20 -6.81 -1.35 -30.72
N ILE A 21 -5.50 -1.41 -30.55
CA ILE A 21 -4.71 -2.59 -30.87
C ILE A 21 -4.57 -3.41 -29.58
N ILE A 22 -4.94 -4.67 -29.66
CA ILE A 22 -4.88 -5.60 -28.53
C ILE A 22 -4.06 -6.84 -28.92
N THR A 23 -3.58 -7.56 -27.93
CA THR A 23 -2.97 -8.88 -28.13
C THR A 23 -4.04 -9.92 -28.41
N GLN A 24 -3.74 -10.92 -29.26
CA GLN A 24 -4.67 -12.02 -29.52
C GLN A 24 -4.70 -13.04 -28.37
N TYR A 25 -3.66 -13.08 -27.54
CA TYR A 25 -3.61 -13.95 -26.37
C TYR A 25 -4.28 -13.31 -25.17
N ASP A 26 -4.87 -14.15 -24.33
CA ASP A 26 -5.49 -13.71 -23.08
C ASP A 26 -4.47 -13.23 -22.06
N MET A 27 -4.93 -12.46 -21.08
CA MET A 27 -4.11 -11.88 -20.03
C MET A 27 -3.32 -12.94 -19.24
N TYR A 28 -3.90 -14.11 -19.00
CA TYR A 28 -3.26 -15.15 -18.17
C TYR A 28 -2.09 -15.83 -18.89
N SER A 29 -2.12 -15.84 -20.21
CA SER A 29 -1.03 -16.34 -21.04
C SER A 29 0.12 -15.32 -21.20
N LEU A 30 -0.12 -14.06 -20.96
CA LEU A 30 0.83 -12.96 -21.15
C LEU A 30 1.55 -12.56 -19.86
N ASP A 31 0.79 -12.34 -18.79
CA ASP A 31 1.28 -11.75 -17.55
C ASP A 31 1.89 -12.81 -16.62
N LEU A 32 3.17 -12.64 -16.32
CA LEU A 32 3.91 -13.50 -15.40
C LEU A 32 3.24 -13.64 -14.01
N ASN A 33 2.59 -12.57 -13.55
CA ASN A 33 1.94 -12.56 -12.23
C ASN A 33 0.56 -13.24 -12.20
N SER A 34 -0.04 -13.47 -13.35
CA SER A 34 -1.40 -14.01 -13.45
C SER A 34 -1.46 -15.54 -13.47
N VAL A 35 -0.37 -16.20 -13.86
CA VAL A 35 -0.35 -17.64 -14.06
C VAL A 35 0.37 -18.36 -12.94
N SER A 36 -0.32 -19.28 -12.30
CA SER A 36 0.31 -20.32 -11.52
C SER A 36 1.11 -21.26 -12.46
N ASN A 37 2.37 -21.49 -12.19
CA ASN A 37 3.25 -22.47 -12.83
C ASN A 37 4.17 -21.99 -13.96
N ASN A 38 4.54 -20.72 -14.02
CA ASN A 38 5.54 -20.18 -14.96
C ASN A 38 5.30 -20.56 -16.45
N LYS A 39 4.02 -20.59 -16.86
CA LYS A 39 3.64 -20.93 -18.24
C LYS A 39 3.30 -19.71 -19.10
N ALA A 40 3.35 -18.52 -18.53
CA ALA A 40 3.10 -17.28 -19.26
C ALA A 40 4.34 -16.85 -20.05
N ILE A 41 4.13 -16.01 -21.06
CA ILE A 41 5.22 -15.39 -21.83
C ILE A 41 6.08 -14.50 -20.92
N GLY A 42 5.49 -13.92 -19.87
CA GLY A 42 6.22 -13.14 -18.86
C GLY A 42 6.28 -11.66 -19.17
N LEU A 43 5.32 -11.11 -19.90
CA LEU A 43 5.18 -9.67 -20.14
C LEU A 43 4.73 -8.96 -18.87
N LEU A 44 5.24 -7.75 -18.65
CA LEU A 44 4.79 -6.89 -17.57
C LEU A 44 3.52 -6.15 -17.99
N LYS A 45 2.43 -6.32 -17.23
CA LYS A 45 1.19 -5.55 -17.39
C LYS A 45 1.23 -4.32 -16.49
N VAL A 46 0.97 -3.16 -17.07
CA VAL A 46 0.80 -1.89 -16.34
C VAL A 46 -0.54 -1.29 -16.71
N ASP A 47 -1.34 -0.92 -15.70
CA ASP A 47 -2.63 -0.28 -15.87
C ASP A 47 -2.48 1.23 -15.65
N PHE A 48 -2.79 2.04 -16.67
CA PHE A 48 -2.82 3.50 -16.56
C PHE A 48 -4.25 3.95 -16.24
N LEU A 49 -4.43 4.50 -15.05
CA LEU A 49 -5.72 5.03 -14.61
C LEU A 49 -5.68 6.56 -14.63
N GLY A 50 -6.59 7.17 -15.40
CA GLY A 50 -6.76 8.61 -15.41
C GLY A 50 -7.44 9.11 -14.13
N LEU A 51 -6.93 10.18 -13.52
CA LEU A 51 -7.51 10.84 -12.36
C LEU A 51 -7.91 12.27 -12.72
N ARG A 52 -9.20 12.60 -12.56
CA ARG A 52 -9.71 13.97 -12.80
C ARG A 52 -8.99 15.03 -11.95
N ASN A 53 -8.57 14.67 -10.74
CA ASN A 53 -7.87 15.59 -9.85
C ASN A 53 -6.53 16.06 -10.42
N LEU A 54 -5.82 15.24 -11.18
CA LEU A 54 -4.60 15.67 -11.86
C LEU A 54 -4.89 16.74 -12.94
N THR A 55 -5.97 16.55 -13.71
CA THR A 55 -6.42 17.55 -14.69
C THR A 55 -6.84 18.85 -14.01
N ILE A 56 -7.52 18.78 -12.85
CA ILE A 56 -7.91 19.97 -12.07
C ILE A 56 -6.66 20.74 -11.60
N LEU A 57 -5.64 20.03 -11.12
CA LEU A 57 -4.37 20.65 -10.70
C LEU A 57 -3.66 21.29 -11.87
N GLU A 58 -3.56 20.62 -13.02
CA GLU A 58 -2.95 21.17 -14.23
C GLU A 58 -3.66 22.44 -14.71
N ASN A 59 -4.99 22.41 -14.75
CA ASN A 59 -5.79 23.58 -15.09
C ASN A 59 -5.57 24.74 -14.10
N ALA A 60 -5.51 24.46 -12.80
CA ALA A 60 -5.25 25.47 -11.78
C ALA A 60 -3.88 26.12 -11.97
N LEU A 61 -2.83 25.33 -12.25
CA LEU A 61 -1.50 25.85 -12.56
C LEU A 61 -1.50 26.72 -13.81
N SER A 62 -2.21 26.30 -14.86
CA SER A 62 -2.36 27.06 -16.10
C SER A 62 -3.07 28.40 -15.85
N TYR A 63 -4.14 28.42 -15.06
CA TYR A 63 -4.82 29.67 -14.69
C TYR A 63 -3.92 30.60 -13.88
N LEU A 64 -3.17 30.09 -12.92
CA LEU A 64 -2.21 30.89 -12.14
C LEU A 64 -1.14 31.53 -13.05
N LEU A 65 -0.65 30.80 -14.02
CA LEU A 65 0.31 31.32 -14.97
C LEU A 65 -0.30 32.44 -15.84
N ILE A 66 -1.53 32.26 -16.33
CA ILE A 66 -2.20 33.24 -17.22
C ILE A 66 -2.60 34.49 -16.44
N THR A 67 -3.24 34.35 -15.28
CA THR A 67 -3.85 35.46 -14.53
C THR A 67 -2.83 36.20 -13.68
N ASN A 68 -1.98 35.48 -12.97
CA ASN A 68 -1.06 36.02 -11.98
C ASN A 68 0.40 36.07 -12.44
N LYS A 69 0.71 35.54 -13.64
CA LYS A 69 2.08 35.31 -14.13
C LYS A 69 2.93 34.48 -13.18
N LEU A 70 2.27 33.64 -12.35
CA LEU A 70 2.91 32.81 -11.36
C LEU A 70 3.09 31.40 -11.91
N LYS A 71 4.37 31.00 -12.10
CA LYS A 71 4.72 29.64 -12.47
C LYS A 71 5.05 28.85 -11.20
N ILE A 72 4.27 27.81 -10.93
CA ILE A 72 4.46 26.90 -9.81
C ILE A 72 4.77 25.51 -10.37
N ASP A 73 5.82 24.88 -9.87
CA ASP A 73 6.03 23.45 -10.04
C ASP A 73 5.44 22.71 -8.81
N ILE A 74 4.55 21.76 -9.04
CA ILE A 74 3.93 20.98 -7.97
C ILE A 74 4.96 20.11 -7.22
N HIS A 75 6.07 19.77 -7.85
CA HIS A 75 7.13 19.00 -7.22
C HIS A 75 7.96 19.82 -6.21
N ASP A 76 7.92 21.13 -6.30
CA ASP A 76 8.59 22.05 -5.37
C ASP A 76 7.74 22.38 -4.15
N ILE A 77 6.46 21.92 -4.11
CA ILE A 77 5.57 22.15 -2.97
C ILE A 77 6.05 21.35 -1.77
N LYS A 78 6.30 22.04 -0.66
CA LYS A 78 6.69 21.42 0.59
C LYS A 78 5.56 20.58 1.17
N LEU A 79 5.90 19.38 1.63
CA LEU A 79 4.94 18.43 2.19
C LEU A 79 4.80 18.54 3.72
N ASP A 80 5.36 19.59 4.31
CA ASP A 80 5.41 19.84 5.76
C ASP A 80 4.79 21.19 6.16
N ASP A 81 3.95 21.79 5.29
CA ASP A 81 3.30 23.07 5.57
C ASP A 81 2.35 22.98 6.77
N PRO A 82 2.60 23.73 7.87
CA PRO A 82 1.80 23.65 9.10
C PRO A 82 0.34 24.08 8.90
N LYS A 83 0.07 25.07 8.04
CA LYS A 83 -1.29 25.56 7.76
C LYS A 83 -2.13 24.50 7.07
N THR A 84 -1.53 23.70 6.19
CA THR A 84 -2.19 22.58 5.54
C THR A 84 -2.58 21.52 6.58
N PHE A 85 -1.68 21.16 7.50
CA PHE A 85 -2.02 20.20 8.57
C PHE A 85 -3.03 20.76 9.57
N GLU A 86 -3.02 22.06 9.85
CA GLU A 86 -4.04 22.71 10.67
C GLU A 86 -5.44 22.62 10.01
N LEU A 87 -5.51 22.92 8.70
CA LEU A 87 -6.75 22.77 7.92
C LEU A 87 -7.26 21.33 7.97
N ILE A 88 -6.42 20.34 7.69
CA ILE A 88 -6.81 18.94 7.70
C ILE A 88 -7.25 18.51 9.10
N SER A 89 -6.51 18.88 10.14
CA SER A 89 -6.83 18.58 11.54
C SER A 89 -8.13 19.25 12.03
N SER A 90 -8.53 20.35 11.41
CA SER A 90 -9.83 20.98 11.70
C SER A 90 -11.02 20.18 11.15
N GLY A 91 -10.77 19.23 10.24
CA GLY A 91 -11.78 18.47 9.51
C GLY A 91 -12.57 19.28 8.49
N LYS A 92 -12.16 20.50 8.16
CA LYS A 92 -12.76 21.34 7.12
C LYS A 92 -12.18 20.96 5.75
N THR A 93 -12.35 19.70 5.35
CA THR A 93 -11.69 19.09 4.19
C THR A 93 -12.63 18.85 3.01
N ILE A 94 -13.73 19.61 2.92
CA ILE A 94 -14.59 19.60 1.72
C ILE A 94 -13.75 20.14 0.55
N GLY A 95 -13.75 19.41 -0.57
CA GLY A 95 -12.93 19.73 -1.75
C GLY A 95 -11.50 19.18 -1.69
N VAL A 96 -11.09 18.57 -0.57
CA VAL A 96 -9.79 17.89 -0.46
C VAL A 96 -9.95 16.44 -0.84
N PHE A 97 -9.30 16.03 -1.93
CA PHE A 97 -9.40 14.68 -2.47
C PHE A 97 -9.22 13.59 -1.40
N GLN A 98 -10.10 12.60 -1.39
CA GLN A 98 -10.16 11.48 -0.43
C GLN A 98 -10.44 11.85 1.03
N LEU A 99 -10.46 13.14 1.40
CA LEU A 99 -10.68 13.57 2.78
C LEU A 99 -12.07 14.19 3.02
N GLU A 100 -12.96 14.18 2.02
CA GLU A 100 -14.24 14.90 2.03
C GLU A 100 -15.35 14.23 2.83
N SER A 101 -15.32 12.90 2.98
CA SER A 101 -16.41 12.18 3.64
C SER A 101 -16.48 12.55 5.13
N LEU A 102 -17.70 12.55 5.68
CA LEU A 102 -17.91 12.85 7.11
C LEU A 102 -17.07 11.97 8.04
N GLY A 103 -16.88 10.70 7.66
CA GLY A 103 -16.03 9.77 8.42
C GLY A 103 -14.57 10.18 8.40
N MET A 104 -14.04 10.56 7.21
CA MET A 104 -12.67 11.04 7.09
C MET A 104 -12.45 12.36 7.81
N GLN A 105 -13.42 13.29 7.75
CA GLN A 105 -13.38 14.55 8.49
C GLN A 105 -13.31 14.32 10.01
N ARG A 106 -14.08 13.36 10.52
CA ARG A 106 -14.02 12.97 11.95
C ARG A 106 -12.69 12.37 12.30
N LEU A 107 -12.21 11.42 11.48
CA LEU A 107 -10.90 10.79 11.69
C LEU A 107 -9.77 11.83 11.68
N ALA A 108 -9.82 12.81 10.76
CA ALA A 108 -8.83 13.88 10.70
C ALA A 108 -8.82 14.74 11.98
N LYS A 109 -10.01 15.05 12.55
CA LYS A 109 -10.12 15.76 13.83
C LYS A 109 -9.54 14.97 15.01
N ASP A 110 -9.79 13.65 15.03
CA ASP A 110 -9.34 12.78 16.12
C ASP A 110 -7.85 12.51 16.02
N LEU A 111 -7.36 12.30 14.81
CA LEU A 111 -5.95 11.98 14.53
C LEU A 111 -5.03 13.20 14.64
N LYS A 112 -5.52 14.39 14.25
CA LYS A 112 -4.73 15.62 14.17
C LYS A 112 -3.41 15.38 13.42
N PRO A 113 -3.45 15.02 12.13
CA PRO A 113 -2.25 14.73 11.37
C PRO A 113 -1.31 15.94 11.37
N ASN A 114 -0.02 15.69 11.54
CA ASN A 114 1.02 16.72 11.53
C ASN A 114 2.20 16.38 10.61
N LYS A 115 2.10 15.28 9.90
CA LYS A 115 3.07 14.83 8.88
C LYS A 115 2.36 14.05 7.78
N LEU A 116 2.97 13.99 6.60
CA LEU A 116 2.37 13.32 5.44
C LEU A 116 2.09 11.83 5.71
N SER A 117 2.97 11.13 6.43
CA SER A 117 2.78 9.72 6.78
C SER A 117 1.52 9.45 7.60
N ASP A 118 1.06 10.41 8.41
CA ASP A 118 -0.23 10.30 9.10
C ASP A 118 -1.41 10.31 8.11
N ILE A 119 -1.35 11.16 7.10
CA ILE A 119 -2.39 11.26 6.07
C ILE A 119 -2.40 9.96 5.23
N ILE A 120 -1.24 9.46 4.86
CA ILE A 120 -1.11 8.20 4.13
C ILE A 120 -1.72 7.05 4.94
N ALA A 121 -1.37 6.95 6.23
CA ALA A 121 -1.92 5.93 7.11
C ALA A 121 -3.45 6.08 7.32
N MET A 122 -3.93 7.32 7.46
CA MET A 122 -5.35 7.63 7.59
C MET A 122 -6.14 7.14 6.38
N VAL A 123 -5.67 7.41 5.16
CA VAL A 123 -6.28 6.94 3.92
C VAL A 123 -6.22 5.41 3.80
N ALA A 124 -5.13 4.81 4.24
CA ALA A 124 -4.96 3.35 4.23
C ALA A 124 -5.88 2.64 5.23
N LEU A 125 -6.11 3.24 6.39
CA LEU A 125 -6.95 2.67 7.46
C LEU A 125 -8.45 2.89 7.24
N PHE A 126 -8.85 4.00 6.59
CA PHE A 126 -10.27 4.34 6.44
C PHE A 126 -10.93 3.58 5.29
N ARG A 127 -11.06 2.28 5.45
CA ARG A 127 -11.75 1.37 4.51
C ARG A 127 -12.28 0.15 5.28
N PRO A 128 -13.31 -0.55 4.76
CA PRO A 128 -13.84 -1.76 5.41
C PRO A 128 -12.72 -2.74 5.73
N GLY A 129 -12.69 -3.22 6.97
CA GLY A 129 -11.65 -4.09 7.52
C GLY A 129 -10.63 -3.30 8.35
N PRO A 130 -9.67 -2.60 7.76
CA PRO A 130 -8.63 -1.89 8.51
C PRO A 130 -9.13 -0.81 9.48
N MET A 131 -10.39 -0.33 9.31
CA MET A 131 -11.00 0.64 10.22
C MET A 131 -11.00 0.21 11.69
N ASP A 132 -11.05 -1.08 11.96
CA ASP A 132 -11.00 -1.63 13.32
C ASP A 132 -9.67 -1.33 14.03
N LEU A 133 -8.63 -1.02 13.27
CA LEU A 133 -7.30 -0.67 13.78
C LEU A 133 -7.15 0.82 14.13
N ILE A 134 -8.07 1.67 13.69
CA ILE A 134 -8.04 3.12 13.92
C ILE A 134 -7.91 3.47 15.41
N PRO A 135 -8.68 2.88 16.34
CA PRO A 135 -8.55 3.20 17.76
C PRO A 135 -7.15 2.92 18.32
N MET A 136 -6.50 1.83 17.86
CA MET A 136 -5.13 1.50 18.28
C MET A 136 -4.12 2.49 17.70
N PHE A 137 -4.28 2.86 16.43
CA PHE A 137 -3.47 3.85 15.76
C PHE A 137 -3.54 5.23 16.45
N LEU A 138 -4.76 5.71 16.75
CA LEU A 138 -4.98 6.96 17.48
C LEU A 138 -4.31 6.94 18.86
N LYS A 139 -4.50 5.85 19.61
CA LYS A 139 -3.88 5.68 20.93
C LYS A 139 -2.35 5.72 20.87
N GLY A 140 -1.76 5.05 19.89
CA GLY A 140 -0.31 5.03 19.70
C GLY A 140 0.23 6.41 19.30
N LYS A 141 -0.49 7.15 18.47
CA LYS A 141 -0.10 8.53 18.10
C LYS A 141 -0.19 9.48 19.29
N LEU A 142 -1.24 9.39 20.12
CA LEU A 142 -1.43 10.27 21.29
C LEU A 142 -0.39 10.01 22.40
N ASP A 143 0.01 8.75 22.56
CA ASP A 143 0.99 8.37 23.60
C ASP A 143 1.97 7.31 23.05
N PRO A 144 2.99 7.73 22.28
CA PRO A 144 3.96 6.81 21.70
C PRO A 144 4.71 5.97 22.75
N LYS A 145 4.82 6.44 24.00
CA LYS A 145 5.47 5.70 25.08
C LYS A 145 4.68 4.46 25.54
N LYS A 146 3.40 4.40 25.21
CA LYS A 146 2.52 3.26 25.54
C LYS A 146 2.43 2.22 24.44
N ILE A 147 3.11 2.41 23.32
CA ILE A 147 3.16 1.42 22.25
C ILE A 147 3.86 0.16 22.78
N LYS A 148 3.18 -0.98 22.62
CA LYS A 148 3.75 -2.28 22.97
C LYS A 148 3.99 -3.07 21.70
N TYR A 149 5.25 -3.31 21.39
CA TYR A 149 5.63 -4.20 20.29
C TYR A 149 5.68 -5.66 20.80
N LEU A 150 5.29 -6.62 19.94
CA LEU A 150 5.43 -8.05 20.24
C LEU A 150 6.91 -8.46 20.41
N HIS A 151 7.81 -7.75 19.75
CA HIS A 151 9.26 -7.85 19.90
C HIS A 151 9.89 -6.50 19.57
N LYS A 152 11.04 -6.19 20.21
CA LYS A 152 11.78 -4.92 20.00
C LYS A 152 12.16 -4.68 18.54
N ASP A 153 12.46 -5.75 17.79
CA ASP A 153 12.89 -5.66 16.39
C ASP A 153 11.74 -5.25 15.43
N LEU A 154 10.51 -5.20 15.91
CA LEU A 154 9.36 -4.65 15.18
C LEU A 154 9.27 -3.13 15.26
N GLU A 155 9.89 -2.52 16.25
CA GLU A 155 9.84 -1.08 16.45
C GLU A 155 10.28 -0.29 15.21
N PRO A 156 11.43 -0.56 14.57
CA PRO A 156 11.84 0.17 13.38
C PRO A 156 10.88 0.04 12.20
N VAL A 157 10.15 -1.08 12.12
CA VAL A 157 9.19 -1.33 11.04
C VAL A 157 7.84 -0.66 11.29
N LEU A 158 7.43 -0.59 12.56
CA LEU A 158 6.09 -0.14 12.94
C LEU A 158 6.06 1.24 13.62
N ILE A 159 7.20 1.89 13.82
CA ILE A 159 7.26 3.17 14.53
C ILE A 159 6.48 4.27 13.82
N GLU A 160 6.53 4.33 12.49
CA GLU A 160 5.81 5.33 11.70
C GLU A 160 4.30 5.13 11.72
N THR A 161 3.86 3.92 12.00
CA THR A 161 2.44 3.54 12.11
C THR A 161 2.01 3.29 13.55
N TYR A 162 2.77 3.80 14.51
CA TYR A 162 2.46 3.75 15.93
C TYR A 162 2.17 2.34 16.46
N GLY A 163 2.94 1.35 15.98
CA GLY A 163 2.83 -0.05 16.40
C GLY A 163 1.73 -0.85 15.69
N VAL A 164 1.05 -0.25 14.71
CA VAL A 164 -0.03 -0.90 13.95
C VAL A 164 0.48 -1.36 12.60
N LEU A 165 0.11 -2.57 12.17
CA LEU A 165 0.27 -2.98 10.76
C LEU A 165 -0.74 -2.23 9.90
N VAL A 166 -0.26 -1.42 8.96
CA VAL A 166 -1.07 -0.63 8.03
C VAL A 166 -0.77 -0.99 6.58
N PHE A 167 0.50 -1.29 6.28
CA PHE A 167 0.98 -1.49 4.91
C PHE A 167 1.46 -2.92 4.69
N GLN A 168 1.26 -3.42 3.46
CA GLN A 168 1.73 -4.76 3.06
C GLN A 168 3.26 -4.84 3.08
N GLU A 169 3.94 -3.75 2.79
CA GLU A 169 5.40 -3.62 2.83
C GLU A 169 5.96 -3.90 4.23
N GLN A 170 5.23 -3.50 5.28
CA GLN A 170 5.63 -3.81 6.65
C GLN A 170 5.65 -5.31 6.93
N ILE A 171 4.71 -6.07 6.35
CA ILE A 171 4.70 -7.54 6.45
C ILE A 171 5.92 -8.13 5.75
N MET A 172 6.23 -7.65 4.55
CA MET A 172 7.40 -8.10 3.79
C MET A 172 8.68 -7.82 4.57
N GLU A 173 8.79 -6.65 5.17
CA GLU A 173 9.94 -6.25 5.98
C GLU A 173 10.06 -7.09 7.26
N ILE A 174 8.96 -7.39 7.94
CA ILE A 174 8.93 -8.30 9.10
C ILE A 174 9.38 -9.70 8.69
N ALA A 175 8.87 -10.23 7.58
CA ALA A 175 9.25 -11.55 7.07
C ALA A 175 10.73 -11.61 6.70
N HIS A 176 11.24 -10.57 6.03
CA HIS A 176 12.66 -10.45 5.70
C HIS A 176 13.52 -10.40 6.95
N LYS A 177 13.22 -9.49 7.87
CA LYS A 177 14.05 -9.20 9.06
C LYS A 177 14.01 -10.31 10.09
N MET A 178 12.85 -10.88 10.36
CA MET A 178 12.67 -11.83 11.45
C MET A 178 12.70 -13.29 11.00
N ALA A 179 12.10 -13.60 9.85
CA ALA A 179 12.07 -14.97 9.33
C ALA A 179 13.18 -15.27 8.29
N GLY A 180 13.99 -14.26 7.92
CA GLY A 180 15.11 -14.44 6.98
C GLY A 180 14.66 -14.65 5.53
N TYR A 181 13.46 -14.20 5.17
CA TYR A 181 12.97 -14.27 3.80
C TYR A 181 13.79 -13.34 2.89
N SER A 182 14.05 -13.78 1.65
CA SER A 182 14.37 -12.84 0.59
C SER A 182 13.16 -11.94 0.28
N MET A 183 13.37 -10.80 -0.36
CA MET A 183 12.25 -9.92 -0.74
C MET A 183 11.25 -10.62 -1.68
N SER A 184 11.72 -11.50 -2.57
CA SER A 184 10.86 -12.31 -3.43
C SER A 184 10.00 -13.31 -2.64
N GLU A 185 10.57 -13.95 -1.61
CA GLU A 185 9.81 -14.84 -0.72
C GLU A 185 8.80 -14.07 0.12
N ALA A 186 9.16 -12.89 0.60
CA ALA A 186 8.26 -11.99 1.33
C ALA A 186 7.08 -11.53 0.45
N ASP A 187 7.32 -11.27 -0.83
CA ASP A 187 6.27 -10.96 -1.80
C ASP A 187 5.34 -12.17 -2.05
N ASN A 188 5.88 -13.39 -2.10
CA ASN A 188 5.07 -14.60 -2.18
C ASN A 188 4.16 -14.77 -0.95
N LEU A 189 4.65 -14.46 0.25
CA LEU A 189 3.83 -14.44 1.46
C LEU A 189 2.69 -13.41 1.31
N ARG A 190 2.98 -12.19 0.87
CA ARG A 190 1.99 -11.16 0.61
C ARG A 190 0.91 -11.62 -0.38
N LEU A 191 1.33 -12.25 -1.49
CA LEU A 191 0.41 -12.80 -2.50
C LEU A 191 -0.45 -13.95 -1.95
N ALA A 192 0.13 -14.83 -1.12
CA ALA A 192 -0.62 -15.92 -0.47
C ALA A 192 -1.71 -15.38 0.45
N MET A 193 -1.42 -14.29 1.18
CA MET A 193 -2.37 -13.58 2.02
C MET A 193 -3.50 -12.97 1.19
N GLY A 194 -3.19 -12.25 0.13
CA GLY A 194 -4.19 -11.60 -0.74
C GLY A 194 -5.14 -12.59 -1.41
N LYS A 195 -4.66 -13.77 -1.78
CA LYS A 195 -5.47 -14.84 -2.42
C LYS A 195 -6.29 -15.66 -1.42
N LYS A 196 -6.16 -15.43 -0.12
CA LYS A 196 -6.88 -16.13 0.98
C LYS A 196 -6.88 -17.68 0.86
N LYS A 197 -5.83 -18.27 0.28
CA LYS A 197 -5.71 -19.72 0.09
C LYS A 197 -5.20 -20.38 1.38
N LYS A 198 -6.09 -21.03 2.12
CA LYS A 198 -5.79 -21.68 3.42
C LYS A 198 -4.59 -22.63 3.37
N VAL A 199 -4.44 -23.40 2.28
CA VAL A 199 -3.32 -24.35 2.13
C VAL A 199 -1.99 -23.62 2.02
N LEU A 200 -1.90 -22.56 1.20
CA LEU A 200 -0.70 -21.75 1.06
C LEU A 200 -0.34 -21.04 2.38
N MET A 201 -1.34 -20.51 3.08
CA MET A 201 -1.15 -19.87 4.38
C MET A 201 -0.57 -20.83 5.43
N LYS A 202 -0.96 -22.11 5.41
CA LYS A 202 -0.38 -23.11 6.31
C LYS A 202 1.09 -23.38 6.00
N ILE A 203 1.43 -23.52 4.72
CA ILE A 203 2.82 -23.70 4.27
C ILE A 203 3.68 -22.49 4.65
N GLU A 204 3.17 -21.28 4.39
CA GLU A 204 3.87 -20.05 4.74
C GLU A 204 4.04 -19.89 6.26
N LYS A 205 3.06 -20.31 7.06
CA LYS A 205 3.19 -20.31 8.52
C LYS A 205 4.33 -21.20 9.01
N GLU A 206 4.40 -22.42 8.51
CA GLU A 206 5.46 -23.35 8.88
C GLU A 206 6.84 -22.82 8.49
N LYS A 207 6.95 -22.26 7.26
CA LYS A 207 8.17 -21.64 6.75
C LYS A 207 8.60 -20.44 7.57
N PHE A 208 7.66 -19.51 7.84
CA PHE A 208 7.90 -18.30 8.63
C PHE A 208 8.37 -18.62 10.05
N VAL A 209 7.66 -19.51 10.73
CA VAL A 209 8.00 -19.93 12.10
C VAL A 209 9.38 -20.60 12.13
N SER A 210 9.66 -21.50 11.18
CA SER A 210 10.98 -22.14 11.05
C SER A 210 12.10 -21.11 10.80
N GLY A 211 11.87 -20.13 9.92
CA GLY A 211 12.79 -19.05 9.64
C GLY A 211 13.09 -18.19 10.88
N CYS A 212 12.04 -17.80 11.62
CA CYS A 212 12.21 -17.06 12.88
C CYS A 212 13.04 -17.85 13.91
N ILE A 213 12.79 -19.16 14.05
CA ILE A 213 13.55 -20.00 14.98
C ILE A 213 15.03 -20.05 14.57
N LYS A 214 15.34 -20.19 13.28
CA LYS A 214 16.73 -20.14 12.76
C LYS A 214 17.41 -18.81 13.07
N ASN A 215 16.64 -17.71 13.13
CA ASN A 215 17.12 -16.38 13.50
C ASN A 215 17.06 -16.11 15.00
N ASN A 216 17.04 -17.15 15.82
CA ASN A 216 17.09 -17.10 17.29
C ASN A 216 15.86 -16.48 17.99
N TYR A 217 14.70 -16.42 17.31
CA TYR A 217 13.45 -16.07 17.96
C TYR A 217 12.78 -17.31 18.57
N SER A 218 12.13 -17.15 19.72
CA SER A 218 11.38 -18.26 20.31
C SER A 218 10.16 -18.65 19.45
N LYS A 219 9.81 -19.93 19.46
CA LYS A 219 8.63 -20.43 18.74
C LYS A 219 7.36 -19.67 19.11
N LYS A 220 7.20 -19.30 20.39
CA LYS A 220 6.05 -18.53 20.87
C LYS A 220 5.97 -17.14 20.22
N ILE A 221 7.10 -16.44 20.10
CA ILE A 221 7.16 -15.15 19.41
C ILE A 221 6.86 -15.32 17.93
N ALA A 222 7.46 -16.29 17.25
CA ALA A 222 7.24 -16.56 15.84
C ALA A 222 5.77 -16.84 15.50
N GLU A 223 5.10 -17.70 16.30
CA GLU A 223 3.68 -18.00 16.14
C GLU A 223 2.80 -16.76 16.41
N SER A 224 3.13 -15.97 17.44
CA SER A 224 2.39 -14.74 17.75
C SER A 224 2.52 -13.70 16.63
N LEU A 225 3.70 -13.57 16.03
CA LEU A 225 3.95 -12.70 14.88
C LEU A 225 3.17 -13.15 13.65
N PHE A 226 3.20 -14.44 13.33
CA PHE A 226 2.45 -14.93 12.19
C PHE A 226 0.93 -14.73 12.39
N ASN A 227 0.42 -14.96 13.56
CA ASN A 227 -0.99 -14.70 13.89
C ASN A 227 -1.34 -13.21 13.81
N PHE A 228 -0.40 -12.31 14.14
CA PHE A 228 -0.56 -10.87 13.97
C PHE A 228 -0.65 -10.49 12.49
N ILE A 229 0.24 -11.05 11.66
CA ILE A 229 0.23 -10.89 10.20
C ILE A 229 -1.05 -11.48 9.59
N GLU A 230 -1.46 -12.69 10.02
CA GLU A 230 -2.65 -13.36 9.51
C GLU A 230 -3.94 -12.58 9.80
N LYS A 231 -4.05 -11.93 10.96
CA LYS A 231 -5.17 -11.04 11.28
C LYS A 231 -5.24 -9.86 10.31
N PHE A 232 -4.11 -9.27 9.98
CA PHE A 232 -4.06 -8.21 8.98
C PHE A 232 -4.47 -8.69 7.58
N ALA A 233 -4.11 -9.93 7.21
CA ALA A 233 -4.50 -10.55 5.95
C ALA A 233 -6.00 -10.82 5.81
N ALA A 234 -6.72 -10.90 6.92
CA ALA A 234 -8.17 -11.13 6.91
C ALA A 234 -8.96 -9.91 6.38
N TYR A 235 -8.33 -8.75 6.39
CA TYR A 235 -8.85 -7.49 5.85
C TYR A 235 -8.47 -7.36 4.38
#